data_addb352885b4483fab13ca0c9752bb33
#
_entry.id   addb352885b4483fab13ca0c9752bb33
#
_cell.length_a   1.000
_cell.length_b   1.000
_cell.length_c   1.000
_cell.angle_alpha   90.00
_cell.angle_beta   90.00
_cell.angle_gamma   90.00
#
_symmetry.space_group_name_H-M   'P 1'
#
loop_
_entity.id
_entity.type
_entity.pdbx_description
1 polymer ?
#
loop_
_entity_poly.entity_id
_entity_poly.type
_entity_poly.pdbx_seq_one_letter_code
_entity_poly.pdbx_strand_id
1 'polypeptide(L)'
;PLHSSAASDVYKRQKLNNLNYKIIPRNTINDNCTESGFSTFGRYDESINSSNKVWFSEDKFNPENIFNDTNIQSLIISNGRATHIKVENSGTLYKVKVDKVILAAGSLNTPKILLDSGYKNKHLGQNLKLHPVSGVAGKFSEEQKPWAGTMQGIYSDDNLFLKDNYGYLLEGLPMHPSLFFPFFPNNQDKFDDFVESYNYWSGGIVLTSDTSSGSIINKNPQHLWDYNLNDSDHNNLLHGIENLVRANYLAGAEEIMVAASPTMHWKKSSNENIEDFINKIRAIKNEPFRILLGSAHQMGTARINPNPEQGVVGLDGKVHGLENVYIVDASTFPRCSGVNPMISIQSMSHFLMSKI
;
A
#
# COMPACT_ATOMS: atom_id res chain seq x y z
N PRO A 1 3.08 -13.79 24.44
CA PRO A 1 1.89 -12.92 24.35
C PRO A 1 2.32 -11.59 23.74
N LEU A 2 1.76 -11.30 22.57
CA LEU A 2 1.99 -10.02 21.88
C LEU A 2 1.23 -8.91 22.63
N HIS A 3 1.84 -8.40 23.68
CA HIS A 3 1.33 -7.24 24.38
C HIS A 3 2.11 -6.00 23.96
N SER A 4 1.74 -5.42 22.79
CA SER A 4 1.90 -3.98 22.73
C SER A 4 0.76 -3.41 23.59
N SER A 5 1.06 -2.51 24.52
CA SER A 5 0.06 -1.88 25.38
C SER A 5 -1.05 -1.21 24.54
N ALA A 6 -0.71 -0.60 23.40
CA ALA A 6 -1.64 -0.04 22.44
C ALA A 6 -2.56 -1.09 21.80
N ALA A 7 -2.05 -2.27 21.40
CA ALA A 7 -2.88 -3.31 20.81
C ALA A 7 -3.82 -3.97 21.84
N SER A 8 -3.39 -4.14 23.10
CA SER A 8 -4.21 -4.73 24.15
C SER A 8 -5.36 -3.80 24.58
N ASP A 9 -5.14 -2.50 24.59
CA ASP A 9 -6.16 -1.51 24.94
C ASP A 9 -7.17 -1.33 23.81
N VAL A 10 -6.72 -1.29 22.57
CA VAL A 10 -7.61 -1.33 21.41
C VAL A 10 -8.46 -2.62 21.46
N TYR A 11 -7.88 -3.78 21.75
CA TYR A 11 -8.62 -5.04 21.87
C TYR A 11 -9.70 -5.02 22.97
N LYS A 12 -9.45 -4.43 24.15
CA LYS A 12 -10.44 -4.30 25.21
C LYS A 12 -11.59 -3.36 24.86
N ARG A 13 -11.30 -2.30 24.07
CA ARG A 13 -12.24 -1.26 23.64
C ARG A 13 -13.05 -1.64 22.40
N GLN A 14 -12.61 -2.64 21.67
CA GLN A 14 -13.20 -3.17 20.43
C GLN A 14 -14.60 -3.78 20.58
N LYS A 15 -14.92 -4.36 21.72
CA LYS A 15 -16.25 -4.90 22.01
C LYS A 15 -17.36 -3.84 22.00
N LEU A 16 -16.99 -2.56 22.04
CA LEU A 16 -17.94 -1.44 22.11
C LEU A 16 -18.51 -1.03 20.75
N ASN A 17 -17.84 -1.35 19.64
CA ASN A 17 -18.18 -0.87 18.30
C ASN A 17 -18.79 -1.94 17.37
N ASN A 18 -19.12 -3.11 17.87
CA ASN A 18 -19.62 -4.28 17.10
C ASN A 18 -18.71 -4.71 15.93
N LEU A 19 -17.45 -4.27 15.90
CA LEU A 19 -16.46 -4.72 14.91
C LEU A 19 -15.65 -5.87 15.49
N ASN A 20 -15.45 -6.93 14.68
CA ASN A 20 -14.58 -8.03 15.04
C ASN A 20 -13.14 -7.69 14.63
N TYR A 21 -12.27 -7.50 15.61
CA TYR A 21 -10.85 -7.30 15.35
C TYR A 21 -10.09 -8.60 15.54
N LYS A 22 -9.12 -8.80 14.67
CA LYS A 22 -8.27 -9.99 14.62
C LYS A 22 -6.81 -9.57 14.68
N ILE A 23 -5.96 -10.47 15.17
CA ILE A 23 -4.50 -10.27 15.10
C ILE A 23 -4.07 -10.57 13.67
N ILE A 24 -3.28 -9.69 13.07
CA ILE A 24 -2.71 -9.91 11.73
C ILE A 24 -1.58 -10.94 11.83
N PRO A 25 -1.62 -12.03 11.04
CA PRO A 25 -0.47 -12.90 10.84
C PRO A 25 0.71 -12.10 10.23
N ARG A 26 1.91 -12.28 10.79
CA ARG A 26 3.06 -11.49 10.40
C ARG A 26 4.22 -12.34 9.92
N ASN A 27 5.00 -11.76 9.02
CA ASN A 27 6.28 -12.32 8.56
C ASN A 27 7.41 -11.90 9.54
N THR A 28 7.25 -12.23 10.81
CA THR A 28 8.16 -11.83 11.90
C THR A 28 8.49 -13.02 12.78
N ILE A 29 9.75 -13.18 13.14
CA ILE A 29 10.19 -14.12 14.17
C ILE A 29 9.97 -13.43 15.51
N ASN A 30 8.93 -13.84 16.24
CA ASN A 30 8.45 -13.14 17.46
C ASN A 30 9.47 -13.05 18.57
N ASP A 31 10.31 -14.09 18.75
CA ASP A 31 11.27 -14.18 19.86
C ASP A 31 12.36 -13.11 19.81
N ASN A 32 12.62 -12.55 18.61
CA ASN A 32 13.65 -11.53 18.40
C ASN A 32 13.05 -10.11 18.23
N CYS A 33 11.72 -9.98 18.32
CA CYS A 33 11.05 -8.71 18.07
C CYS A 33 11.20 -7.76 19.28
N THR A 34 11.93 -6.68 19.11
CA THR A 34 12.12 -5.64 20.14
C THR A 34 10.96 -4.65 20.24
N GLU A 35 9.93 -4.79 19.41
CA GLU A 35 8.77 -3.86 19.34
C GLU A 35 9.18 -2.38 19.24
N SER A 36 10.29 -2.12 18.58
CA SER A 36 10.91 -0.78 18.51
C SER A 36 10.14 0.26 17.69
N GLY A 37 9.07 -0.14 17.00
CA GLY A 37 8.31 0.74 16.09
C GLY A 37 8.98 1.00 14.73
N PHE A 38 10.22 0.56 14.53
CA PHE A 38 10.98 0.76 13.28
C PHE A 38 10.63 -0.22 12.16
N SER A 39 9.55 -0.99 12.28
CA SER A 39 9.17 -1.99 11.26
C SER A 39 9.04 -1.42 9.85
N THR A 40 8.67 -0.15 9.71
CA THR A 40 8.50 0.54 8.42
C THR A 40 9.83 0.95 7.79
N PHE A 41 10.86 1.18 8.59
CA PHE A 41 12.15 1.71 8.17
C PHE A 41 13.29 0.67 8.20
N GLY A 42 12.94 -0.58 8.39
CA GLY A 42 13.90 -1.66 8.62
C GLY A 42 14.14 -1.93 10.11
N ARG A 43 14.23 -3.19 10.46
CA ARG A 43 14.48 -3.63 11.82
C ARG A 43 15.93 -4.05 11.99
N TYR A 44 16.59 -3.50 12.95
CA TYR A 44 17.95 -3.91 13.35
C TYR A 44 17.96 -5.21 14.17
N ASP A 45 16.80 -5.62 14.72
CA ASP A 45 16.65 -6.83 15.54
C ASP A 45 16.54 -8.12 14.74
N GLU A 46 16.67 -8.04 13.42
CA GLU A 46 16.59 -9.16 12.49
C GLU A 46 15.30 -10.00 12.59
N SER A 47 14.27 -9.52 13.24
CA SER A 47 13.03 -10.25 13.45
C SER A 47 12.17 -10.36 12.18
N ILE A 48 12.41 -9.53 11.15
CA ILE A 48 11.69 -9.63 9.87
C ILE A 48 12.28 -10.77 9.04
N ASN A 49 11.41 -11.68 8.61
CA ASN A 49 11.74 -12.69 7.61
C ASN A 49 11.64 -12.06 6.21
N SER A 50 12.72 -11.45 5.75
CA SER A 50 12.78 -10.76 4.46
C SER A 50 13.21 -11.68 3.31
N SER A 51 12.96 -11.26 2.08
CA SER A 51 13.44 -11.98 0.88
C SER A 51 14.95 -12.15 0.89
N ASN A 52 15.70 -11.20 1.41
CA ASN A 52 17.15 -11.29 1.54
C ASN A 52 17.57 -12.49 2.40
N LYS A 53 16.90 -12.72 3.53
CA LYS A 53 17.21 -13.87 4.40
C LYS A 53 16.82 -15.20 3.79
N VAL A 54 15.73 -15.23 3.02
CA VAL A 54 15.16 -16.49 2.50
C VAL A 54 15.78 -16.88 1.17
N TRP A 55 16.01 -15.93 0.27
CA TRP A 55 16.37 -16.18 -1.12
C TRP A 55 17.83 -15.90 -1.45
N PHE A 56 18.43 -14.89 -0.78
CA PHE A 56 19.82 -14.49 -1.03
C PHE A 56 20.80 -15.08 0.01
N SER A 57 20.46 -16.22 0.65
CA SER A 57 21.44 -16.96 1.45
C SER A 57 22.55 -17.53 0.55
N GLU A 58 23.77 -17.53 1.05
CA GLU A 58 24.99 -17.93 0.31
C GLU A 58 24.87 -19.30 -0.39
N ASP A 59 24.06 -20.20 0.17
CA ASP A 59 23.86 -21.55 -0.39
C ASP A 59 22.95 -21.59 -1.63
N LYS A 60 22.20 -20.52 -1.92
CA LYS A 60 21.16 -20.52 -2.95
C LYS A 60 21.41 -19.55 -4.09
N PHE A 61 22.31 -18.60 -3.89
CA PHE A 61 22.49 -17.50 -4.83
C PHE A 61 23.95 -17.11 -4.99
N ASN A 62 24.43 -16.98 -6.25
CA ASN A 62 25.75 -16.42 -6.51
C ASN A 62 25.66 -14.89 -6.56
N PRO A 63 26.30 -14.15 -5.61
CA PRO A 63 26.29 -12.69 -5.58
C PRO A 63 26.83 -12.03 -6.86
N GLU A 64 27.71 -12.70 -7.60
CA GLU A 64 28.26 -12.21 -8.87
C GLU A 64 27.19 -12.04 -9.97
N ASN A 65 26.03 -12.67 -9.80
CA ASN A 65 24.90 -12.53 -10.72
C ASN A 65 23.97 -11.36 -10.36
N ILE A 66 24.28 -10.60 -9.30
CA ILE A 66 23.50 -9.42 -8.89
C ILE A 66 24.24 -8.15 -9.29
N PHE A 67 23.61 -7.35 -10.13
CA PHE A 67 24.12 -6.06 -10.56
C PHE A 67 23.36 -4.95 -9.82
N ASN A 68 23.92 -4.51 -8.70
CA ASN A 68 23.40 -3.38 -7.93
C ASN A 68 23.64 -2.07 -8.72
N ASP A 69 22.93 -0.99 -8.32
CA ASP A 69 23.05 0.33 -8.91
C ASP A 69 22.84 0.34 -10.43
N THR A 70 22.03 -0.62 -10.91
CA THR A 70 21.79 -0.85 -12.34
C THR A 70 20.33 -0.50 -12.67
N ASN A 71 20.14 0.53 -13.47
CA ASN A 71 18.83 0.99 -13.91
C ASN A 71 18.54 0.46 -15.32
N ILE A 72 17.46 -0.33 -15.45
CA ILE A 72 16.97 -0.83 -16.74
C ILE A 72 16.16 0.29 -17.41
N GLN A 73 16.64 0.79 -18.54
CA GLN A 73 15.97 1.85 -19.28
C GLN A 73 14.95 1.31 -20.28
N SER A 74 15.30 0.30 -21.06
CA SER A 74 14.41 -0.28 -22.08
C SER A 74 14.92 -1.61 -22.60
N LEU A 75 14.07 -2.31 -23.34
CA LEU A 75 14.41 -3.49 -24.15
C LEU A 75 14.67 -3.10 -25.60
N ILE A 76 15.54 -3.81 -26.29
CA ILE A 76 15.67 -3.76 -27.75
C ILE A 76 14.90 -4.95 -28.31
N ILE A 77 13.77 -4.64 -28.94
CA ILE A 77 12.84 -5.63 -29.50
C ILE A 77 13.01 -5.64 -31.02
N SER A 78 13.16 -6.83 -31.59
CA SER A 78 13.23 -7.07 -33.03
C SER A 78 12.41 -8.32 -33.38
N ASN A 79 11.50 -8.22 -34.34
CA ASN A 79 10.64 -9.33 -34.81
C ASN A 79 9.94 -10.06 -33.66
N GLY A 80 9.35 -9.34 -32.72
CA GLY A 80 8.63 -9.92 -31.59
C GLY A 80 9.50 -10.52 -30.49
N ARG A 81 10.82 -10.30 -30.53
CA ARG A 81 11.76 -10.85 -29.55
C ARG A 81 12.65 -9.76 -28.95
N ALA A 82 12.79 -9.75 -27.64
CA ALA A 82 13.80 -8.94 -26.96
C ALA A 82 15.21 -9.58 -27.20
N THR A 83 16.09 -8.80 -27.79
CA THR A 83 17.46 -9.27 -28.13
C THR A 83 18.49 -8.74 -27.14
N HIS A 84 18.24 -7.55 -26.58
CA HIS A 84 19.11 -6.88 -25.59
C HIS A 84 18.28 -6.07 -24.61
N ILE A 85 18.88 -5.77 -23.47
CA ILE A 85 18.43 -4.72 -22.55
C ILE A 85 19.40 -3.54 -22.57
N LYS A 86 18.87 -2.33 -22.46
CA LYS A 86 19.65 -1.11 -22.22
C LYS A 86 19.64 -0.85 -20.72
N VAL A 87 20.81 -0.80 -20.13
CA VAL A 87 20.99 -0.57 -18.71
C VAL A 87 21.98 0.57 -18.48
N GLU A 88 21.77 1.29 -17.38
CA GLU A 88 22.72 2.25 -16.86
C GLU A 88 23.24 1.71 -15.52
N ASN A 89 24.55 1.64 -15.39
CA ASN A 89 25.20 1.30 -14.14
C ASN A 89 26.26 2.35 -13.84
N SER A 90 26.16 3.00 -12.70
CA SER A 90 27.10 4.04 -12.26
C SER A 90 27.36 5.13 -13.33
N GLY A 91 26.31 5.58 -14.02
CA GLY A 91 26.35 6.61 -15.06
C GLY A 91 26.84 6.13 -16.43
N THR A 92 27.19 4.85 -16.58
CA THR A 92 27.62 4.26 -17.85
C THR A 92 26.50 3.45 -18.48
N LEU A 93 26.27 3.66 -19.77
CA LEU A 93 25.25 2.93 -20.54
C LEU A 93 25.83 1.66 -21.14
N TYR A 94 25.10 0.56 -20.94
CA TYR A 94 25.44 -0.76 -21.49
C TYR A 94 24.29 -1.31 -22.32
N LYS A 95 24.66 -2.16 -23.29
CA LYS A 95 23.74 -2.97 -24.06
C LYS A 95 24.07 -4.44 -23.80
N VAL A 96 23.21 -5.11 -23.07
CA VAL A 96 23.40 -6.50 -22.63
C VAL A 96 22.54 -7.41 -23.48
N LYS A 97 23.16 -8.41 -24.13
CA LYS A 97 22.44 -9.44 -24.88
C LYS A 97 21.68 -10.35 -23.93
N VAL A 98 20.46 -10.72 -24.30
CA VAL A 98 19.58 -11.57 -23.47
C VAL A 98 18.89 -12.64 -24.32
N ASP A 99 18.69 -13.80 -23.72
CA ASP A 99 17.89 -14.88 -24.30
C ASP A 99 16.43 -14.83 -23.81
N LYS A 100 16.22 -14.46 -22.56
CA LYS A 100 14.94 -14.32 -21.89
C LYS A 100 14.95 -13.08 -20.98
N VAL A 101 13.84 -12.39 -20.87
CA VAL A 101 13.64 -11.25 -19.96
C VAL A 101 12.49 -11.54 -19.03
N ILE A 102 12.71 -11.40 -17.72
CA ILE A 102 11.69 -11.50 -16.69
C ILE A 102 11.61 -10.16 -15.99
N LEU A 103 10.49 -9.48 -16.16
CA LEU A 103 10.24 -8.18 -15.53
C LEU A 103 9.56 -8.39 -14.16
N ALA A 104 10.18 -7.84 -13.12
CA ALA A 104 9.71 -7.85 -11.75
C ALA A 104 9.93 -6.48 -11.07
N ALA A 105 9.81 -5.39 -11.86
CA ALA A 105 10.09 -4.03 -11.42
C ALA A 105 8.90 -3.32 -10.76
N GLY A 106 7.81 -4.06 -10.53
CA GLY A 106 6.59 -3.57 -9.88
C GLY A 106 5.69 -2.75 -10.80
N SER A 107 4.52 -2.40 -10.29
CA SER A 107 3.42 -1.85 -11.10
C SER A 107 3.67 -0.46 -11.69
N LEU A 108 4.67 0.26 -11.22
CA LEU A 108 5.03 1.56 -11.78
C LEU A 108 6.13 1.42 -12.84
N ASN A 109 7.17 0.62 -12.58
CA ASN A 109 8.32 0.56 -13.47
C ASN A 109 8.21 -0.51 -14.56
N THR A 110 7.58 -1.66 -14.29
CA THR A 110 7.39 -2.71 -15.30
C THR A 110 6.69 -2.18 -16.56
N PRO A 111 5.52 -1.50 -16.48
CA PRO A 111 4.92 -0.93 -17.69
C PRO A 111 5.77 0.18 -18.32
N LYS A 112 6.49 0.97 -17.51
CA LYS A 112 7.36 2.01 -18.02
C LYS A 112 8.48 1.44 -18.89
N ILE A 113 9.16 0.40 -18.45
CA ILE A 113 10.21 -0.29 -19.22
C ILE A 113 9.68 -0.73 -20.59
N LEU A 114 8.49 -1.32 -20.66
CA LEU A 114 7.87 -1.77 -21.91
C LEU A 114 7.45 -0.60 -22.81
N LEU A 115 6.89 0.47 -22.24
CA LEU A 115 6.55 1.70 -22.96
C LEU A 115 7.79 2.36 -23.56
N ASP A 116 8.87 2.48 -22.79
CA ASP A 116 10.16 3.03 -23.24
C ASP A 116 10.84 2.12 -24.28
N SER A 117 10.49 0.84 -24.32
CA SER A 117 10.92 -0.11 -25.34
C SER A 117 10.14 -0.03 -26.67
N GLY A 118 9.13 0.87 -26.73
CA GLY A 118 8.26 1.02 -27.90
C GLY A 118 7.22 -0.10 -28.06
N TYR A 119 7.05 -0.96 -27.03
CA TYR A 119 6.00 -1.98 -27.05
C TYR A 119 4.62 -1.33 -26.97
N LYS A 120 3.71 -1.74 -27.85
CA LYS A 120 2.38 -1.17 -27.99
C LYS A 120 1.31 -2.18 -27.58
N ASN A 121 0.60 -1.88 -26.51
CA ASN A 121 -0.61 -2.57 -26.08
C ASN A 121 -1.51 -1.56 -25.38
N LYS A 122 -2.80 -1.49 -25.75
CA LYS A 122 -3.75 -0.50 -25.21
C LYS A 122 -4.02 -0.64 -23.70
N HIS A 123 -3.68 -1.80 -23.12
CA HIS A 123 -3.84 -2.08 -21.69
C HIS A 123 -2.57 -1.85 -20.87
N LEU A 124 -1.42 -1.68 -21.53
CA LEU A 124 -0.17 -1.44 -20.84
C LEU A 124 -0.18 -0.08 -20.14
N GLY A 125 0.16 -0.07 -18.87
CA GLY A 125 0.11 1.12 -18.02
C GLY A 125 -1.31 1.54 -17.60
N GLN A 126 -2.35 0.82 -18.04
CA GLN A 126 -3.73 1.06 -17.65
C GLN A 126 -4.13 0.17 -16.47
N ASN A 127 -5.30 0.43 -15.88
CA ASN A 127 -5.82 -0.38 -14.77
C ASN A 127 -4.97 -0.33 -13.49
N LEU A 128 -4.27 0.79 -13.25
CA LEU A 128 -3.56 0.99 -11.99
C LEU A 128 -4.56 0.92 -10.82
N LYS A 129 -4.33 0.01 -9.90
CA LYS A 129 -5.03 -0.11 -8.63
C LYS A 129 -4.07 0.34 -7.53
N LEU A 130 -4.56 1.12 -6.59
CA LEU A 130 -3.76 1.69 -5.52
C LEU A 130 -4.02 1.06 -4.14
N HIS A 131 -5.20 0.42 -3.96
CA HIS A 131 -5.64 0.02 -2.62
C HIS A 131 -5.55 1.21 -1.65
N PRO A 132 -6.31 2.30 -1.91
CA PRO A 132 -6.10 3.58 -1.25
C PRO A 132 -6.26 3.51 0.26
N VAL A 133 -5.41 4.25 0.96
CA VAL A 133 -5.36 4.31 2.41
C VAL A 133 -5.58 5.73 2.87
N SER A 134 -6.43 5.90 3.89
CA SER A 134 -6.51 7.13 4.69
C SER A 134 -6.55 6.79 6.17
N GLY A 135 -6.41 7.79 7.05
CA GLY A 135 -6.24 7.56 8.48
C GLY A 135 -7.09 8.42 9.39
N VAL A 136 -7.27 7.90 10.60
CA VAL A 136 -7.86 8.60 11.73
C VAL A 136 -6.96 8.43 12.94
N ALA A 137 -6.71 9.51 13.68
CA ALA A 137 -5.97 9.49 14.93
C ALA A 137 -6.86 9.96 16.08
N GLY A 138 -6.77 9.29 17.22
CA GLY A 138 -7.44 9.65 18.47
C GLY A 138 -6.42 9.99 19.56
N LYS A 139 -6.64 11.07 20.32
CA LYS A 139 -5.89 11.44 21.51
C LYS A 139 -6.59 10.96 22.76
N PHE A 140 -5.86 10.38 23.68
CA PHE A 140 -6.37 9.81 24.92
C PHE A 140 -5.73 10.50 26.13
N SER A 141 -6.37 10.37 27.30
CA SER A 141 -5.83 10.86 28.57
C SER A 141 -4.61 10.05 29.06
N GLU A 142 -4.50 8.80 28.61
CA GLU A 142 -3.39 7.91 28.96
C GLU A 142 -2.36 7.85 27.84
N GLU A 143 -1.09 7.66 28.17
CA GLU A 143 0.02 7.54 27.21
C GLU A 143 -0.18 6.29 26.34
N GLN A 144 -0.19 6.48 25.01
CA GLN A 144 -0.40 5.43 24.03
C GLN A 144 0.90 4.89 23.43
N LYS A 145 1.99 5.66 23.46
CA LYS A 145 3.28 5.35 22.81
C LYS A 145 3.09 4.93 21.35
N PRO A 146 2.56 5.81 20.48
CA PRO A 146 2.07 5.47 19.13
C PRO A 146 3.16 4.91 18.21
N TRP A 147 4.43 5.16 18.49
CA TRP A 147 5.56 4.57 17.76
C TRP A 147 5.89 3.15 18.20
N ALA A 148 5.46 2.73 19.39
CA ALA A 148 5.82 1.42 19.93
C ALA A 148 5.00 0.30 19.31
N GLY A 149 5.59 -0.88 19.27
CA GLY A 149 4.93 -2.08 18.78
C GLY A 149 5.22 -2.41 17.34
N THR A 150 4.56 -3.44 16.87
CA THR A 150 4.68 -3.91 15.49
C THR A 150 3.70 -3.21 14.59
N MET A 151 4.10 -2.94 13.34
CA MET A 151 3.22 -2.38 12.33
C MET A 151 2.00 -3.28 12.11
N GLN A 152 0.79 -2.68 12.00
CA GLN A 152 -0.45 -3.38 11.67
C GLN A 152 -0.75 -4.60 12.56
N GLY A 153 -0.72 -4.40 13.90
CA GLY A 153 -0.93 -5.51 14.85
C GLY A 153 -2.30 -6.15 14.82
N ILE A 154 -3.31 -5.38 14.46
CA ILE A 154 -4.72 -5.79 14.44
C ILE A 154 -5.41 -5.29 13.19
N TYR A 155 -6.48 -5.98 12.78
CA TYR A 155 -7.35 -5.59 11.68
C TYR A 155 -8.80 -6.00 11.92
N SER A 156 -9.73 -5.35 11.19
CA SER A 156 -11.10 -5.83 11.03
C SER A 156 -11.42 -5.96 9.55
N ASP A 157 -11.97 -7.11 9.18
CA ASP A 157 -12.41 -7.46 7.82
C ASP A 157 -13.95 -7.54 7.70
N ASP A 158 -14.68 -7.06 8.69
CA ASP A 158 -16.15 -7.10 8.72
C ASP A 158 -16.76 -6.37 7.51
N ASN A 159 -16.09 -5.39 6.97
CA ASN A 159 -16.53 -4.59 5.84
C ASN A 159 -15.73 -4.85 4.55
N LEU A 160 -15.01 -5.98 4.48
CA LEU A 160 -14.20 -6.32 3.30
C LEU A 160 -15.06 -6.58 2.05
N PHE A 161 -16.24 -7.17 2.24
CA PHE A 161 -17.18 -7.55 1.19
C PHE A 161 -18.50 -6.81 1.40
N LEU A 162 -18.54 -5.54 1.00
CA LEU A 162 -19.77 -4.75 0.97
C LEU A 162 -20.49 -4.94 -0.37
N LYS A 163 -20.63 -3.90 -1.16
CA LYS A 163 -21.27 -3.94 -2.47
C LYS A 163 -20.35 -4.57 -3.52
N ASP A 164 -20.86 -5.54 -4.27
CA ASP A 164 -20.15 -6.19 -5.40
C ASP A 164 -18.80 -6.83 -5.00
N ASN A 165 -18.67 -7.29 -3.76
CA ASN A 165 -17.44 -7.82 -3.16
C ASN A 165 -16.29 -6.79 -3.08
N TYR A 166 -16.59 -5.50 -3.01
CA TYR A 166 -15.66 -4.43 -2.73
C TYR A 166 -16.06 -3.71 -1.45
N GLY A 167 -15.09 -3.40 -0.62
CA GLY A 167 -15.28 -2.74 0.64
C GLY A 167 -13.95 -2.23 1.17
N TYR A 168 -13.66 -2.44 2.45
CA TYR A 168 -12.41 -1.98 3.06
C TYR A 168 -12.00 -2.85 4.24
N LEU A 169 -10.71 -2.77 4.58
CA LEU A 169 -10.14 -3.23 5.84
C LEU A 169 -9.91 -2.05 6.77
N LEU A 170 -10.04 -2.29 8.07
CA LEU A 170 -9.53 -1.39 9.11
C LEU A 170 -8.29 -2.03 9.73
N GLU A 171 -7.22 -1.26 9.87
CA GLU A 171 -5.98 -1.73 10.48
C GLU A 171 -5.48 -0.74 11.53
N GLY A 172 -4.97 -1.25 12.65
CA GLY A 172 -4.19 -0.46 13.59
C GLY A 172 -2.82 -0.16 13.02
N LEU A 173 -2.33 1.06 13.17
CA LEU A 173 -1.04 1.46 12.63
C LEU A 173 -0.19 2.11 13.72
N PRO A 174 1.06 1.63 13.97
CA PRO A 174 2.01 2.39 14.77
C PRO A 174 2.31 3.70 14.07
N MET A 175 2.17 4.78 14.80
CA MET A 175 2.36 6.12 14.28
C MET A 175 3.83 6.54 14.45
N HIS A 176 4.72 6.13 13.53
CA HIS A 176 6.06 6.71 13.53
C HIS A 176 5.97 8.17 13.04
N PRO A 177 6.60 9.15 13.73
CA PRO A 177 6.44 10.57 13.42
C PRO A 177 6.63 10.92 11.94
N SER A 178 7.67 10.39 11.30
CA SER A 178 7.97 10.67 9.89
C SER A 178 6.92 10.18 8.90
N LEU A 179 6.08 9.23 9.29
CA LEU A 179 4.97 8.76 8.45
C LEU A 179 3.69 9.53 8.71
N PHE A 180 3.47 9.98 9.94
CA PHE A 180 2.19 10.55 10.35
C PHE A 180 2.14 12.07 10.26
N PHE A 181 3.23 12.76 10.53
CA PHE A 181 3.25 14.21 10.47
C PHE A 181 2.83 14.79 9.11
N PRO A 182 3.12 14.15 7.95
CA PRO A 182 2.60 14.61 6.67
C PRO A 182 1.07 14.54 6.53
N PHE A 183 0.41 13.72 7.32
CA PHE A 183 -1.06 13.55 7.27
C PHE A 183 -1.81 14.39 8.30
N PHE A 184 -1.14 14.90 9.35
CA PHE A 184 -1.74 15.60 10.48
C PHE A 184 -0.78 16.62 11.07
N PRO A 185 -1.31 17.73 11.57
CA PRO A 185 -2.32 18.61 11.01
C PRO A 185 -1.70 19.56 9.97
N ASN A 186 -2.51 20.17 9.14
CA ASN A 186 -2.06 21.11 8.10
C ASN A 186 -2.13 22.60 8.52
N ASN A 187 -2.05 22.88 9.81
CA ASN A 187 -2.05 24.20 10.41
C ASN A 187 -0.99 24.23 11.52
N GLN A 188 -0.18 25.29 11.58
CA GLN A 188 1.00 25.38 12.47
C GLN A 188 0.64 25.17 13.94
N ASP A 189 -0.34 25.92 14.47
CA ASP A 189 -0.70 25.85 15.90
C ASP A 189 -1.18 24.44 16.29
N LYS A 190 -1.98 23.82 15.43
CA LYS A 190 -2.44 22.43 15.65
C LYS A 190 -1.34 21.41 15.50
N PHE A 191 -0.33 21.70 14.66
CA PHE A 191 0.82 20.84 14.49
C PHE A 191 1.69 20.83 15.75
N ASP A 192 1.95 21.98 16.33
CA ASP A 192 2.73 22.10 17.56
C ASP A 192 2.04 21.38 18.73
N ASP A 193 0.73 21.61 18.95
CA ASP A 193 -0.08 20.87 19.93
C ASP A 193 -0.02 19.35 19.71
N PHE A 194 -0.08 18.91 18.45
CA PHE A 194 -0.02 17.50 18.09
C PHE A 194 1.34 16.89 18.41
N VAL A 195 2.44 17.57 18.07
CA VAL A 195 3.81 17.13 18.37
C VAL A 195 4.05 17.05 19.86
N GLU A 196 3.67 18.08 20.62
CA GLU A 196 3.84 18.11 22.09
C GLU A 196 3.07 16.99 22.80
N SER A 197 1.88 16.67 22.30
CA SER A 197 1.04 15.61 22.86
C SER A 197 1.17 14.26 22.16
N TYR A 198 2.17 14.07 21.32
CA TYR A 198 2.30 12.90 20.43
C TYR A 198 2.20 11.56 21.14
N ASN A 199 2.73 11.46 22.36
CA ASN A 199 2.69 10.25 23.18
C ASN A 199 1.29 9.75 23.52
N TYR A 200 0.29 10.62 23.44
CA TYR A 200 -1.11 10.34 23.79
C TYR A 200 -1.99 9.95 22.61
N TRP A 201 -1.46 10.00 21.40
CA TRP A 201 -2.20 9.68 20.19
C TRP A 201 -2.12 8.19 19.84
N SER A 202 -3.17 7.69 19.19
CA SER A 202 -3.20 6.35 18.59
C SER A 202 -3.89 6.45 17.23
N GLY A 203 -3.52 5.62 16.27
CA GLY A 203 -4.04 5.72 14.91
C GLY A 203 -4.52 4.41 14.33
N GLY A 204 -5.44 4.56 13.38
CA GLY A 204 -5.92 3.49 12.53
C GLY A 204 -6.04 3.97 11.08
N ILE A 205 -6.02 3.02 10.16
CA ILE A 205 -6.16 3.27 8.74
C ILE A 205 -7.31 2.47 8.13
N VAL A 206 -7.87 3.04 7.07
CA VAL A 206 -8.83 2.40 6.17
C VAL A 206 -8.10 2.05 4.89
N LEU A 207 -8.14 0.79 4.49
CA LEU A 207 -7.62 0.30 3.22
C LEU A 207 -8.80 -0.06 2.33
N THR A 208 -9.04 0.72 1.29
CA THR A 208 -10.21 0.56 0.42
C THR A 208 -9.90 -0.34 -0.77
N SER A 209 -10.65 -1.43 -0.93
CA SER A 209 -10.58 -2.28 -2.12
C SER A 209 -11.14 -1.52 -3.32
N ASP A 210 -10.27 -0.93 -4.15
CA ASP A 210 -10.66 -0.01 -5.20
C ASP A 210 -11.14 -0.69 -6.48
N THR A 211 -12.28 -0.21 -6.99
CA THR A 211 -12.78 -0.44 -8.35
C THR A 211 -12.26 0.61 -9.31
N SER A 212 -11.87 1.77 -8.79
CA SER A 212 -11.23 2.87 -9.53
C SER A 212 -10.02 2.39 -10.32
N SER A 213 -9.69 3.08 -11.38
CA SER A 213 -8.65 2.65 -12.31
C SER A 213 -7.83 3.86 -12.74
N GLY A 214 -6.56 3.83 -12.43
CA GLY A 214 -5.60 4.83 -12.90
C GLY A 214 -4.78 4.37 -14.09
N SER A 215 -3.83 5.21 -14.47
CA SER A 215 -2.89 4.93 -15.56
C SER A 215 -1.50 5.47 -15.28
N ILE A 216 -0.50 4.87 -15.92
CA ILE A 216 0.88 5.36 -15.92
C ILE A 216 1.05 6.40 -17.02
N ILE A 217 1.57 7.56 -16.65
CA ILE A 217 1.86 8.68 -17.57
C ILE A 217 3.35 8.65 -17.91
N ASN A 218 3.67 8.16 -19.11
CA ASN A 218 5.08 7.97 -19.51
C ASN A 218 5.81 9.25 -19.95
N LYS A 219 5.11 10.36 -20.13
CA LYS A 219 5.68 11.57 -20.77
C LYS A 219 6.10 12.67 -19.79
N ASN A 220 5.78 12.52 -18.51
CA ASN A 220 6.09 13.55 -17.52
C ASN A 220 6.82 12.93 -16.31
N PRO A 221 8.12 13.16 -16.13
CA PRO A 221 8.87 12.60 -15.00
C PRO A 221 8.41 13.12 -13.63
N GLN A 222 7.70 14.26 -13.59
CA GLN A 222 7.15 14.83 -12.37
C GLN A 222 5.74 14.31 -12.04
N HIS A 223 5.09 13.65 -13.00
CA HIS A 223 3.73 13.13 -12.87
C HIS A 223 3.66 11.74 -13.48
N LEU A 224 3.97 10.71 -12.66
CA LEU A 224 4.17 9.34 -13.14
C LEU A 224 2.87 8.57 -13.38
N TRP A 225 1.77 8.99 -12.75
CA TRP A 225 0.46 8.33 -12.85
C TRP A 225 -0.68 9.31 -12.72
N ASP A 226 -1.81 8.94 -13.24
CA ASP A 226 -3.11 9.57 -13.02
C ASP A 226 -4.02 8.57 -12.30
N TYR A 227 -4.71 9.03 -11.24
CA TYR A 227 -5.61 8.21 -10.46
C TYR A 227 -6.62 9.08 -9.71
N ASN A 228 -7.91 8.75 -9.86
CA ASN A 228 -8.99 9.36 -9.11
C ASN A 228 -9.93 8.28 -8.58
N LEU A 229 -10.42 8.46 -7.36
CA LEU A 229 -11.47 7.62 -6.81
C LEU A 229 -12.79 7.85 -7.57
N ASN A 230 -13.52 6.79 -7.85
CA ASN A 230 -14.91 6.89 -8.19
C ASN A 230 -15.78 7.07 -6.92
N ASP A 231 -17.05 7.41 -7.09
CA ASP A 231 -17.93 7.70 -5.96
C ASP A 231 -18.18 6.47 -5.06
N SER A 232 -18.18 5.27 -5.62
CA SER A 232 -18.35 4.05 -4.84
C SER A 232 -17.19 3.81 -3.88
N ASP A 233 -15.96 3.93 -4.40
CA ASP A 233 -14.74 3.75 -3.59
C ASP A 233 -14.57 4.89 -2.58
N HIS A 234 -14.92 6.12 -2.97
CA HIS A 234 -14.96 7.26 -2.07
C HIS A 234 -15.93 7.04 -0.91
N ASN A 235 -17.14 6.58 -1.19
CA ASN A 235 -18.13 6.29 -0.15
C ASN A 235 -17.70 5.15 0.78
N ASN A 236 -17.06 4.11 0.25
CA ASN A 236 -16.48 3.03 1.06
C ASN A 236 -15.37 3.56 1.98
N LEU A 237 -14.53 4.45 1.47
CA LEU A 237 -13.48 5.11 2.26
C LEU A 237 -14.06 5.97 3.38
N LEU A 238 -15.07 6.80 3.09
CA LEU A 238 -15.76 7.63 4.10
C LEU A 238 -16.44 6.78 5.18
N HIS A 239 -17.08 5.68 4.79
CA HIS A 239 -17.70 4.76 5.74
C HIS A 239 -16.65 4.09 6.65
N GLY A 240 -15.48 3.75 6.11
CA GLY A 240 -14.36 3.23 6.90
C GLY A 240 -13.79 4.29 7.87
N ILE A 241 -13.64 5.53 7.42
CA ILE A 241 -13.24 6.67 8.27
C ILE A 241 -14.25 6.87 9.40
N GLU A 242 -15.57 6.87 9.11
CA GLU A 242 -16.61 6.94 10.13
C GLU A 242 -16.45 5.84 11.18
N ASN A 243 -16.22 4.59 10.77
CA ASN A 243 -16.03 3.47 11.70
C ASN A 243 -14.80 3.65 12.59
N LEU A 244 -13.69 4.17 12.06
CA LEU A 244 -12.52 4.51 12.88
C LEU A 244 -12.79 5.66 13.83
N VAL A 245 -13.55 6.69 13.43
CA VAL A 245 -13.96 7.79 14.31
C VAL A 245 -14.83 7.26 15.46
N ARG A 246 -15.83 6.43 15.17
CA ARG A 246 -16.66 5.79 16.19
C ARG A 246 -15.84 4.92 17.14
N ALA A 247 -14.91 4.13 16.62
CA ALA A 247 -14.04 3.29 17.43
C ALA A 247 -13.19 4.14 18.40
N ASN A 248 -12.59 5.24 17.94
CA ASN A 248 -11.81 6.13 18.78
C ASN A 248 -12.71 6.83 19.84
N TYR A 249 -13.89 7.32 19.45
CA TYR A 249 -14.83 7.95 20.35
C TYR A 249 -15.29 6.99 21.47
N LEU A 250 -15.73 5.78 21.10
CA LEU A 250 -16.15 4.76 22.06
C LEU A 250 -15.00 4.27 22.94
N ALA A 251 -13.76 4.32 22.42
CA ALA A 251 -12.56 4.04 23.19
C ALA A 251 -12.22 5.16 24.20
N GLY A 252 -12.95 6.28 24.20
CA GLY A 252 -12.75 7.38 25.13
C GLY A 252 -11.75 8.43 24.67
N ALA A 253 -11.52 8.56 23.36
CA ALA A 253 -10.68 9.62 22.82
C ALA A 253 -11.24 11.02 23.22
N GLU A 254 -10.34 11.90 23.62
CA GLU A 254 -10.66 13.30 23.96
C GLU A 254 -10.61 14.20 22.72
N GLU A 255 -9.80 13.81 21.74
CA GLU A 255 -9.69 14.48 20.46
C GLU A 255 -9.62 13.43 19.33
N ILE A 256 -10.18 13.76 18.16
CA ILE A 256 -10.12 12.87 16.98
C ILE A 256 -9.77 13.71 15.76
N MET A 257 -8.74 13.30 15.02
CA MET A 257 -8.34 13.91 13.76
C MET A 257 -8.57 12.95 12.60
N VAL A 258 -9.06 13.48 11.48
CA VAL A 258 -9.20 12.77 10.20
C VAL A 258 -8.21 13.33 9.20
N ALA A 259 -7.53 12.47 8.46
CA ALA A 259 -6.57 12.83 7.41
C ALA A 259 -7.28 13.44 6.18
N ALA A 260 -7.68 14.69 6.31
CA ALA A 260 -8.38 15.49 5.31
C ALA A 260 -7.69 16.83 5.09
N SER A 261 -8.05 17.56 4.04
CA SER A 261 -7.54 18.91 3.78
C SER A 261 -8.72 19.89 3.59
N PRO A 262 -8.91 20.83 4.56
CA PRO A 262 -8.19 20.98 5.83
C PRO A 262 -8.41 19.77 6.76
N THR A 263 -7.46 19.53 7.68
CA THR A 263 -7.59 18.50 8.72
C THR A 263 -8.88 18.70 9.50
N MET A 264 -9.71 17.68 9.55
CA MET A 264 -10.92 17.68 10.36
C MET A 264 -10.56 17.25 11.79
N HIS A 265 -10.99 18.04 12.77
CA HIS A 265 -10.61 17.85 14.16
C HIS A 265 -11.83 18.01 15.07
N TRP A 266 -12.17 16.94 15.76
CA TRP A 266 -13.17 16.93 16.83
C TRP A 266 -12.48 16.98 18.19
N LYS A 267 -13.02 17.76 19.12
CA LYS A 267 -12.55 17.82 20.52
C LYS A 267 -13.75 17.64 21.45
N LYS A 268 -13.63 16.79 22.43
CA LYS A 268 -14.65 16.57 23.46
C LYS A 268 -14.98 17.86 24.21
N SER A 269 -13.98 18.74 24.39
CA SER A 269 -14.14 20.05 25.05
C SER A 269 -14.92 21.10 24.23
N SER A 270 -15.13 20.86 22.93
CA SER A 270 -15.83 21.82 22.05
C SER A 270 -17.34 21.77 22.13
N ASN A 271 -17.93 20.87 22.91
CA ASN A 271 -19.36 20.57 22.96
C ASN A 271 -20.00 20.18 21.62
N GLU A 272 -19.20 19.91 20.58
CA GLU A 272 -19.69 19.36 19.32
C GLU A 272 -20.11 17.90 19.51
N ASN A 273 -21.33 17.57 19.09
CA ASN A 273 -21.78 16.20 19.11
C ASN A 273 -20.99 15.37 18.09
N ILE A 274 -20.58 14.15 18.47
CA ILE A 274 -19.82 13.27 17.57
C ILE A 274 -20.59 12.91 16.30
N GLU A 275 -21.92 12.82 16.35
CA GLU A 275 -22.75 12.56 15.16
C GLU A 275 -22.73 13.74 14.19
N ASP A 276 -22.67 14.97 14.67
CA ASP A 276 -22.53 16.16 13.83
C ASP A 276 -21.16 16.17 13.13
N PHE A 277 -20.11 15.77 13.85
CA PHE A 277 -18.78 15.60 13.26
C PHE A 277 -18.77 14.49 12.19
N ILE A 278 -19.40 13.35 12.45
CA ILE A 278 -19.54 12.25 11.48
C ILE A 278 -20.34 12.70 10.25
N ASN A 279 -21.40 13.47 10.43
CA ASN A 279 -22.18 14.01 9.31
C ASN A 279 -21.33 14.95 8.42
N LYS A 280 -20.41 15.72 9.01
CA LYS A 280 -19.44 16.50 8.23
C LYS A 280 -18.50 15.61 7.42
N ILE A 281 -18.07 14.47 7.97
CA ILE A 281 -17.23 13.49 7.25
C ILE A 281 -18.01 12.90 6.06
N ARG A 282 -19.25 12.48 6.26
CA ARG A 282 -20.13 11.97 5.19
C ARG A 282 -20.38 12.97 4.08
N ALA A 283 -20.32 14.26 4.40
CA ALA A 283 -20.53 15.35 3.45
C ALA A 283 -19.26 15.73 2.64
N ILE A 284 -18.12 15.08 2.90
CA ILE A 284 -16.88 15.33 2.13
C ILE A 284 -17.12 14.91 0.69
N LYS A 285 -16.95 15.85 -0.23
CA LYS A 285 -17.10 15.60 -1.66
C LYS A 285 -15.90 14.80 -2.20
N ASN A 286 -16.16 13.99 -3.22
CA ASN A 286 -15.15 13.32 -4.00
C ASN A 286 -14.42 14.30 -4.93
N GLU A 287 -13.60 15.13 -4.36
CA GLU A 287 -12.78 16.15 -5.02
C GLU A 287 -11.30 15.89 -4.70
N PRO A 288 -10.37 16.21 -5.61
CA PRO A 288 -8.94 16.06 -5.35
C PRO A 288 -8.51 16.76 -4.06
N PHE A 289 -7.63 16.11 -3.30
CA PHE A 289 -7.03 16.60 -2.07
C PHE A 289 -8.00 16.85 -0.89
N ARG A 290 -9.28 16.49 -0.98
CA ARG A 290 -10.19 16.61 0.18
C ARG A 290 -9.90 15.59 1.26
N ILE A 291 -9.52 14.37 0.87
CA ILE A 291 -9.00 13.33 1.76
C ILE A 291 -7.56 13.05 1.35
N LEU A 292 -6.67 13.00 2.34
CA LEU A 292 -5.27 12.63 2.10
C LEU A 292 -5.20 11.13 1.91
N LEU A 293 -4.67 10.73 0.75
CA LEU A 293 -4.56 9.33 0.36
C LEU A 293 -3.09 8.89 0.29
N GLY A 294 -2.83 7.72 0.82
CA GLY A 294 -1.59 6.99 0.60
C GLY A 294 -1.84 5.68 -0.15
N SER A 295 -0.78 5.06 -0.63
CA SER A 295 -0.80 3.71 -1.17
C SER A 295 0.55 3.02 -0.99
N ALA A 296 0.52 1.78 -0.54
CA ALA A 296 1.68 0.88 -0.50
C ALA A 296 1.47 -0.36 -1.39
N HIS A 297 0.35 -0.45 -2.12
CA HIS A 297 -0.14 -1.66 -2.75
C HIS A 297 -0.47 -1.45 -4.24
N GLN A 298 0.45 -0.84 -5.00
CA GLN A 298 0.25 -0.56 -6.42
C GLN A 298 0.21 -1.87 -7.22
N MET A 299 -0.80 -2.07 -8.08
CA MET A 299 -0.97 -3.27 -8.88
C MET A 299 -1.75 -3.03 -10.18
N GLY A 300 -1.74 -4.00 -11.10
CA GLY A 300 -2.69 -4.11 -12.21
C GLY A 300 -2.31 -3.47 -13.54
N THR A 301 -1.16 -2.80 -13.66
CA THR A 301 -0.76 -2.00 -14.83
C THR A 301 -0.30 -2.81 -16.05
N ALA A 302 -0.13 -4.12 -15.90
CA ALA A 302 0.14 -5.07 -17.00
C ALA A 302 -0.71 -6.32 -16.80
N ARG A 303 -2.02 -6.12 -16.58
CA ARG A 303 -2.96 -7.15 -16.11
C ARG A 303 -2.93 -8.41 -16.97
N ILE A 304 -3.05 -9.53 -16.28
CA ILE A 304 -3.16 -10.86 -16.88
C ILE A 304 -4.52 -11.05 -17.55
N ASN A 305 -4.53 -11.58 -18.77
CA ASN A 305 -5.73 -12.04 -19.47
C ASN A 305 -5.29 -12.96 -20.60
N PRO A 306 -5.94 -14.13 -20.82
CA PRO A 306 -5.60 -15.00 -21.93
C PRO A 306 -5.88 -14.36 -23.31
N ASN A 307 -6.81 -13.41 -23.38
CA ASN A 307 -7.10 -12.66 -24.60
C ASN A 307 -6.21 -11.40 -24.69
N PRO A 308 -5.33 -11.28 -25.71
CA PRO A 308 -4.46 -10.12 -25.89
C PRO A 308 -5.21 -8.79 -26.07
N GLU A 309 -6.47 -8.84 -26.50
CA GLU A 309 -7.33 -7.66 -26.61
C GLU A 309 -7.86 -7.17 -25.26
N GLN A 310 -7.60 -7.89 -24.17
CA GLN A 310 -8.10 -7.57 -22.82
C GLN A 310 -7.02 -7.50 -21.74
N GLY A 311 -5.78 -7.83 -22.06
CA GLY A 311 -4.66 -7.81 -21.13
C GLY A 311 -3.32 -7.59 -21.80
N VAL A 312 -2.27 -7.60 -20.98
CA VAL A 312 -0.88 -7.40 -21.42
C VAL A 312 -0.12 -8.72 -21.44
N VAL A 313 -0.43 -9.62 -20.49
CA VAL A 313 0.24 -10.91 -20.35
C VAL A 313 -0.75 -12.06 -20.36
N GLY A 314 -0.32 -13.21 -20.89
CA GLY A 314 -1.05 -14.47 -20.86
C GLY A 314 -1.03 -15.11 -19.46
N LEU A 315 -1.75 -16.24 -19.33
CA LEU A 315 -1.82 -17.01 -18.05
C LEU A 315 -0.49 -17.64 -17.65
N ASP A 316 0.49 -17.66 -18.54
CA ASP A 316 1.87 -18.09 -18.33
C ASP A 316 2.83 -16.94 -18.00
N GLY A 317 2.31 -15.72 -17.83
CA GLY A 317 3.11 -14.52 -17.57
C GLY A 317 3.81 -13.94 -18.80
N LYS A 318 3.70 -14.57 -19.98
CA LYS A 318 4.32 -14.09 -21.22
C LYS A 318 3.63 -12.84 -21.73
N VAL A 319 4.39 -11.84 -22.11
CA VAL A 319 3.88 -10.61 -22.74
C VAL A 319 3.33 -10.94 -24.12
N HIS A 320 2.09 -10.57 -24.40
CA HIS A 320 1.42 -10.84 -25.69
C HIS A 320 2.21 -10.23 -26.85
N GLY A 321 2.45 -11.04 -27.88
CA GLY A 321 3.23 -10.63 -29.06
C GLY A 321 4.74 -10.60 -28.87
N LEU A 322 5.26 -10.99 -27.69
CA LEU A 322 6.70 -11.16 -27.44
C LEU A 322 7.03 -12.62 -27.12
N GLU A 323 8.10 -13.13 -27.72
CA GLU A 323 8.46 -14.55 -27.60
C GLU A 323 9.11 -14.89 -26.27
N ASN A 324 9.90 -13.96 -25.71
CA ASN A 324 10.83 -14.23 -24.61
C ASN A 324 10.78 -13.18 -23.47
N VAL A 325 9.69 -12.41 -23.36
CA VAL A 325 9.49 -11.42 -22.29
C VAL A 325 8.34 -11.86 -21.42
N TYR A 326 8.56 -11.87 -20.11
CA TYR A 326 7.61 -12.30 -19.08
C TYR A 326 7.50 -11.24 -17.98
N ILE A 327 6.35 -11.18 -17.33
CA ILE A 327 6.10 -10.32 -16.15
C ILE A 327 5.66 -11.20 -14.98
N VAL A 328 6.30 -11.03 -13.81
CA VAL A 328 6.06 -11.86 -12.63
C VAL A 328 5.92 -11.03 -11.35
N ASP A 329 5.28 -9.88 -11.44
CA ASP A 329 5.09 -8.96 -10.31
C ASP A 329 3.62 -8.51 -10.15
N ALA A 330 3.37 -7.57 -9.23
CA ALA A 330 2.05 -7.05 -8.92
C ALA A 330 1.35 -6.36 -10.11
N SER A 331 2.08 -5.97 -11.16
CA SER A 331 1.47 -5.36 -12.34
C SER A 331 0.54 -6.30 -13.09
N THR A 332 0.70 -7.63 -12.89
CA THR A 332 -0.13 -8.66 -13.53
C THR A 332 -1.52 -8.83 -12.90
N PHE A 333 -1.78 -8.25 -11.73
CA PHE A 333 -3.06 -8.41 -11.05
C PHE A 333 -4.21 -7.86 -11.91
N PRO A 334 -5.31 -8.61 -12.08
CA PRO A 334 -6.44 -8.14 -12.88
C PRO A 334 -7.33 -7.12 -12.14
N ARG A 335 -7.31 -7.15 -10.80
CA ARG A 335 -8.09 -6.28 -9.90
C ARG A 335 -7.33 -6.02 -8.60
N CYS A 336 -7.83 -5.10 -7.78
CA CYS A 336 -7.33 -4.89 -6.42
C CYS A 336 -7.41 -6.18 -5.59
N SER A 337 -6.39 -6.43 -4.77
CA SER A 337 -6.35 -7.61 -3.89
C SER A 337 -7.37 -7.54 -2.76
N GLY A 338 -7.79 -6.33 -2.35
CA GLY A 338 -8.66 -6.08 -1.21
C GLY A 338 -8.01 -6.35 0.15
N VAL A 339 -6.82 -6.94 0.16
CA VAL A 339 -5.99 -7.24 1.35
C VAL A 339 -4.54 -6.88 1.06
N ASN A 340 -3.70 -6.83 2.11
CA ASN A 340 -2.26 -6.59 1.98
C ASN A 340 -1.65 -7.63 1.04
N PRO A 341 -1.06 -7.24 -0.12
CA PRO A 341 -0.89 -8.16 -1.25
C PRO A 341 0.41 -8.97 -1.22
N MET A 342 1.30 -8.83 -0.23
CA MET A 342 2.65 -9.46 -0.24
C MET A 342 2.59 -10.96 -0.53
N ILE A 343 1.79 -11.72 0.21
CA ILE A 343 1.66 -13.17 0.00
C ILE A 343 1.03 -13.48 -1.37
N SER A 344 0.02 -12.70 -1.78
CA SER A 344 -0.62 -12.87 -3.09
C SER A 344 0.36 -12.60 -4.24
N ILE A 345 1.22 -11.58 -4.12
CA ILE A 345 2.27 -11.26 -5.11
C ILE A 345 3.28 -12.40 -5.18
N GLN A 346 3.79 -12.87 -4.03
CA GLN A 346 4.75 -13.96 -3.99
C GLN A 346 4.17 -15.26 -4.58
N SER A 347 2.93 -15.59 -4.24
CA SER A 347 2.25 -16.79 -4.77
C SER A 347 2.03 -16.70 -6.28
N MET A 348 1.57 -15.54 -6.79
CA MET A 348 1.38 -15.31 -8.22
C MET A 348 2.72 -15.37 -8.95
N SER A 349 3.76 -14.70 -8.43
CA SER A 349 5.10 -14.71 -9.02
C SER A 349 5.68 -16.13 -9.06
N HIS A 350 5.54 -16.91 -7.99
CA HIS A 350 5.98 -18.31 -7.94
C HIS A 350 5.24 -19.17 -8.97
N PHE A 351 3.91 -19.00 -9.04
CA PHE A 351 3.10 -19.72 -10.04
C PHE A 351 3.52 -19.38 -11.48
N LEU A 352 3.70 -18.11 -11.81
CA LEU A 352 4.11 -17.67 -13.15
C LEU A 352 5.52 -18.16 -13.46
N MET A 353 6.47 -18.06 -12.51
CA MET A 353 7.83 -18.60 -12.69
C MET A 353 7.85 -20.10 -12.97
N SER A 354 6.92 -20.88 -12.42
CA SER A 354 6.82 -22.31 -12.69
C SER A 354 6.38 -22.65 -14.12
N LYS A 355 5.97 -21.65 -14.92
CA LYS A 355 5.56 -21.80 -16.34
C LYS A 355 6.65 -21.35 -17.31
N ILE A 356 7.71 -20.69 -16.83
CA ILE A 356 8.82 -20.14 -17.60
C ILE A 356 10.01 -21.10 -17.62
#